data_db2417d53e1328403288021cf7926375
#
_entry.id   db2417d53e1328403288021cf7926375
#
_cell.length_a   1.000
_cell.length_b   1.000
_cell.length_c   1.000
_cell.angle_alpha   90.00
_cell.angle_beta   90.00
_cell.angle_gamma   90.00
#
_symmetry.space_group_name_H-M   'P 1'
#
loop_
_entity.id
_entity.type
_entity.pdbx_description
1 polymer ?
#
loop_
_entity_poly.entity_id
_entity_poly.type
_entity_poly.pdbx_seq_one_letter_code
_entity_poly.pdbx_strand_id
1 'polypeptide(L)'
;MDEQKRLLLAVLLSVVVLVGYQFFFVTPPDTNLPQTTRESRESVPSTDPSSDDSRSTVTDYTPVERKSSAFSDRTEPMDFRNITVSTPLYDMVISEHLAAVTSQLLKHYKASNGSSSDQKQMVDPRLPHGTLITGTRSGIIEGLENAVFTADTDMSALNLTHGSQTLTFSWTSPRGIRVQKIYTFQADSYLIDCDVVIQNGSDMPVTDLLEITTPGIFDDDTKKRSRFAFEGPVAYINDEYLTIKPKKIEEQDTFNGDIHWTGYTDRYFLTAVLPRAEGDSHLKLFYDNDLAQSRLAWQMDRIDPGQQGEFPFTYYLGPKSYKVLSQYDNTLKKAINFGFFDILAKPLLITMNFIHDIIPNYGVAIILLTVLIKLIFWPLGTKSYKSMNEMKKVQPLMMKIREKYKNDKQRMNQEVMALYKTYKVNPASGCLPLLVQMPIFFALY
;
A
#
# COMPACT_ATOMS: atom_id res chain seq x y z
N MET A 1 -1.62 23.61 -2.99
CA MET A 1 -0.72 23.33 -1.84
C MET A 1 -1.02 21.91 -1.43
N ASP A 2 -0.08 20.98 -1.65
CA ASP A 2 -0.27 19.54 -1.52
C ASP A 2 -0.84 19.17 -0.14
N GLU A 3 -1.73 18.17 -0.08
CA GLU A 3 -2.35 17.69 1.18
C GLU A 3 -1.28 17.37 2.23
N GLN A 4 -0.15 16.85 1.83
CA GLN A 4 1.00 16.57 2.70
C GLN A 4 1.56 17.84 3.37
N LYS A 5 1.64 18.95 2.65
CA LYS A 5 2.08 20.23 3.23
C LYS A 5 1.05 20.80 4.20
N ARG A 6 -0.24 20.59 3.93
CA ARG A 6 -1.32 20.98 4.85
C ARG A 6 -1.30 20.16 6.14
N LEU A 7 -1.04 18.86 6.04
CA LEU A 7 -0.94 17.95 7.18
C LEU A 7 0.30 18.27 8.03
N LEU A 8 1.44 18.57 7.40
CA LEU A 8 2.65 19.01 8.07
C LEU A 8 2.43 20.35 8.81
N LEU A 9 1.79 21.29 8.15
CA LEU A 9 1.46 22.59 8.73
C LEU A 9 0.49 22.42 9.91
N ALA A 10 -0.51 21.54 9.79
CA ALA A 10 -1.46 21.24 10.85
C ALA A 10 -0.80 20.58 12.07
N VAL A 11 0.10 19.59 11.84
CA VAL A 11 0.86 18.95 12.92
C VAL A 11 1.81 19.95 13.59
N LEU A 12 2.52 20.76 12.80
CA LEU A 12 3.41 21.80 13.36
C LEU A 12 2.63 22.85 14.14
N LEU A 13 1.47 23.26 13.64
CA LEU A 13 0.57 24.20 14.29
C LEU A 13 -0.06 23.62 15.57
N SER A 14 -0.44 22.33 15.56
CA SER A 14 -0.92 21.61 16.74
C SER A 14 0.15 21.50 17.83
N VAL A 15 1.39 21.21 17.45
CA VAL A 15 2.52 21.16 18.38
C VAL A 15 2.81 22.55 18.94
N VAL A 16 2.76 23.60 18.14
CA VAL A 16 2.93 25.00 18.57
C VAL A 16 1.80 25.40 19.51
N VAL A 17 0.55 25.02 19.22
CA VAL A 17 -0.62 25.30 20.09
C VAL A 17 -0.51 24.52 21.40
N LEU A 18 -0.14 23.21 21.37
CA LEU A 18 0.05 22.41 22.59
C LEU A 18 1.16 22.95 23.48
N VAL A 19 2.30 23.32 22.89
CA VAL A 19 3.42 23.91 23.61
C VAL A 19 3.03 25.30 24.14
N GLY A 20 2.33 26.09 23.35
CA GLY A 20 1.78 27.40 23.76
C GLY A 20 0.76 27.25 24.89
N TYR A 21 -0.16 26.30 24.80
CA TYR A 21 -1.16 26.03 25.83
C TYR A 21 -0.50 25.57 27.15
N GLN A 22 0.47 24.66 27.10
CA GLN A 22 1.23 24.26 28.30
C GLN A 22 1.99 25.44 28.94
N PHE A 23 2.47 26.36 28.08
CA PHE A 23 3.25 27.51 28.56
C PHE A 23 2.38 28.60 29.21
N PHE A 24 1.14 28.77 28.71
CA PHE A 24 0.25 29.87 29.14
C PHE A 24 -0.85 29.42 30.10
N PHE A 25 -1.26 28.16 30.11
CA PHE A 25 -2.49 27.71 30.77
C PHE A 25 -2.33 26.54 31.74
N VAL A 26 -1.23 25.80 31.77
CA VAL A 26 -1.07 24.69 32.72
C VAL A 26 -0.56 25.20 34.03
N THR A 27 -1.48 25.40 34.99
CA THR A 27 -1.21 25.39 36.42
C THR A 27 -0.88 23.97 36.88
N PRO A 28 0.13 23.74 37.74
CA PRO A 28 0.37 22.41 38.32
C PRO A 28 -0.87 21.91 39.06
N PRO A 29 -1.18 20.60 39.01
CA PRO A 29 -2.36 20.06 39.67
C PRO A 29 -2.23 20.20 41.19
N ASP A 30 -3.22 20.83 41.81
CA ASP A 30 -3.50 20.67 43.24
C ASP A 30 -4.01 19.24 43.44
N THR A 31 -3.29 18.47 44.24
CA THR A 31 -3.72 17.17 44.75
C THR A 31 -4.94 17.37 45.65
N ASN A 32 -6.14 17.28 45.08
CA ASN A 32 -7.36 16.87 45.80
C ASN A 32 -8.45 16.54 44.81
N LEU A 33 -8.80 15.26 44.74
CA LEU A 33 -10.01 14.73 44.08
C LEU A 33 -11.25 15.16 44.89
N PRO A 34 -12.43 15.39 44.29
CA PRO A 34 -13.26 14.28 43.89
C PRO A 34 -14.02 14.43 42.56
N GLN A 35 -14.52 13.28 42.12
CA GLN A 35 -15.38 13.02 40.98
C GLN A 35 -16.66 13.89 40.93
N THR A 36 -17.17 14.23 39.75
CA THR A 36 -18.47 13.78 39.23
C THR A 36 -18.92 14.56 37.99
N THR A 37 -19.52 13.79 37.11
CA THR A 37 -20.72 14.05 36.30
C THR A 37 -20.56 14.63 34.87
N ARG A 38 -21.04 13.82 33.96
CA ARG A 38 -21.44 14.06 32.55
C ARG A 38 -22.36 15.28 32.42
N GLU A 39 -22.24 15.97 31.32
CA GLU A 39 -23.44 16.30 30.54
C GLU A 39 -23.13 16.65 29.08
N SER A 40 -24.07 16.22 28.23
CA SER A 40 -24.13 16.29 26.78
C SER A 40 -24.70 17.63 26.29
N ARG A 41 -24.57 17.80 24.96
CA ARG A 41 -25.35 18.65 24.00
C ARG A 41 -24.54 19.83 23.46
N GLU A 42 -24.65 20.22 22.23
CA GLU A 42 -25.68 20.11 21.20
C GLU A 42 -25.09 20.55 19.84
N SER A 43 -25.75 20.14 18.79
CA SER A 43 -25.50 20.25 17.36
C SER A 43 -25.82 21.64 16.75
N VAL A 44 -25.36 21.81 15.46
CA VAL A 44 -26.00 22.51 14.31
C VAL A 44 -25.53 23.95 14.02
N PRO A 45 -25.60 24.45 12.77
CA PRO A 45 -25.50 23.87 11.42
C PRO A 45 -24.56 24.62 10.42
N SER A 46 -24.49 24.00 9.25
CA SER A 46 -23.94 24.40 7.96
C SER A 46 -24.29 25.78 7.41
N THR A 47 -23.38 26.35 6.62
CA THR A 47 -23.74 27.14 5.41
C THR A 47 -22.61 27.08 4.37
N ASP A 48 -22.95 26.59 3.18
CA ASP A 48 -22.27 26.85 1.91
C ASP A 48 -22.40 28.34 1.48
N PRO A 49 -21.51 28.85 0.62
CA PRO A 49 -21.85 28.86 -0.80
C PRO A 49 -20.69 28.72 -1.82
N SER A 50 -20.93 27.88 -2.79
CA SER A 50 -20.97 28.04 -4.27
C SER A 50 -19.92 28.86 -5.01
N SER A 51 -19.52 28.21 -6.12
CA SER A 51 -19.16 28.61 -7.48
C SER A 51 -17.73 29.09 -7.74
N ASP A 52 -16.99 28.47 -8.69
CA ASP A 52 -17.15 28.80 -10.11
C ASP A 52 -16.37 27.86 -11.04
N ASP A 53 -16.92 27.62 -12.11
CA ASP A 53 -16.76 26.98 -13.39
C ASP A 53 -15.36 27.07 -14.04
N SER A 54 -14.84 25.94 -14.53
CA SER A 54 -14.02 25.89 -15.75
C SER A 54 -14.20 24.53 -16.43
N ARG A 55 -15.09 24.52 -17.41
CA ARG A 55 -15.34 23.44 -18.37
C ARG A 55 -14.10 23.11 -19.20
N SER A 56 -13.67 21.87 -19.17
CA SER A 56 -12.99 21.21 -20.30
C SER A 56 -13.93 20.15 -20.85
N THR A 57 -14.19 20.22 -22.11
CA THR A 57 -15.06 19.35 -22.91
C THR A 57 -14.54 17.93 -22.91
N VAL A 58 -15.24 17.04 -22.23
CA VAL A 58 -15.08 15.60 -22.35
C VAL A 58 -16.19 15.10 -23.27
N THR A 59 -15.81 14.44 -24.33
CA THR A 59 -16.68 13.74 -25.27
C THR A 59 -17.51 12.69 -24.52
N ASP A 60 -18.80 12.84 -24.62
CA ASP A 60 -19.84 12.04 -23.99
C ASP A 60 -19.84 10.62 -24.55
N TYR A 61 -19.31 9.65 -23.77
CA TYR A 61 -19.49 8.24 -24.00
C TYR A 61 -20.57 7.73 -23.05
N THR A 62 -21.76 7.53 -23.57
CA THR A 62 -22.84 6.85 -22.84
C THR A 62 -22.46 5.40 -22.56
N PRO A 63 -22.32 4.98 -21.29
CA PRO A 63 -22.10 3.58 -20.98
C PRO A 63 -23.39 2.80 -21.15
N VAL A 64 -23.38 1.79 -22.00
CA VAL A 64 -24.38 0.73 -21.92
C VAL A 64 -24.11 -0.06 -20.64
N GLU A 65 -24.85 0.26 -19.60
CA GLU A 65 -24.88 -0.56 -18.37
C GLU A 65 -25.46 -1.94 -18.70
N ARG A 66 -24.60 -2.91 -19.04
CA ARG A 66 -24.88 -4.29 -18.65
C ARG A 66 -24.45 -4.41 -17.19
N LYS A 67 -25.42 -4.74 -16.32
CA LYS A 67 -25.13 -5.22 -14.98
C LYS A 67 -24.05 -6.28 -15.11
N SER A 68 -22.83 -5.92 -14.74
CA SER A 68 -21.76 -6.87 -14.51
C SER A 68 -22.30 -7.86 -13.49
N SER A 69 -22.68 -9.06 -13.92
CA SER A 69 -22.96 -10.13 -13.01
C SER A 69 -21.69 -10.31 -12.19
N ALA A 70 -21.77 -9.89 -10.93
CA ALA A 70 -20.78 -10.27 -9.95
C ALA A 70 -20.58 -11.78 -10.11
N PHE A 71 -19.34 -12.24 -10.03
CA PHE A 71 -18.97 -13.65 -9.93
C PHE A 71 -19.62 -14.25 -8.69
N SER A 72 -20.93 -14.45 -8.72
CA SER A 72 -21.76 -14.98 -7.67
C SER A 72 -22.72 -16.00 -8.27
N ASP A 73 -22.14 -17.09 -8.75
CA ASP A 73 -22.88 -18.33 -8.81
C ASP A 73 -21.98 -19.44 -8.28
N ARG A 74 -22.43 -20.05 -7.17
CA ARG A 74 -21.86 -21.28 -6.64
C ARG A 74 -22.16 -22.40 -7.65
N THR A 75 -21.32 -22.48 -8.65
CA THR A 75 -21.21 -23.69 -9.46
C THR A 75 -20.55 -24.74 -8.57
N GLU A 76 -21.10 -25.94 -8.53
CA GLU A 76 -20.48 -27.10 -7.86
C GLU A 76 -19.00 -27.19 -8.28
N PRO A 77 -18.06 -27.63 -7.40
CA PRO A 77 -16.65 -27.69 -7.73
C PRO A 77 -16.45 -28.68 -8.88
N MET A 78 -16.40 -28.19 -10.11
CA MET A 78 -15.86 -28.95 -11.21
C MET A 78 -14.35 -29.12 -10.96
N ASP A 79 -13.90 -30.37 -10.94
CA ASP A 79 -12.48 -30.72 -10.74
C ASP A 79 -11.72 -30.43 -12.03
N PHE A 80 -11.24 -29.18 -12.18
CA PHE A 80 -10.41 -28.79 -13.29
C PHE A 80 -8.98 -29.28 -13.08
N ARG A 81 -8.31 -29.63 -14.17
CA ARG A 81 -6.90 -30.00 -14.12
C ARG A 81 -6.06 -28.81 -13.62
N ASN A 82 -5.16 -29.10 -12.70
CA ASN A 82 -4.23 -28.15 -12.10
C ASN A 82 -2.79 -28.52 -12.47
N ILE A 83 -1.99 -27.52 -12.83
CA ILE A 83 -0.56 -27.68 -13.09
C ILE A 83 0.21 -26.98 -11.99
N THR A 84 1.08 -27.70 -11.30
CA THR A 84 1.97 -27.15 -10.27
C THR A 84 3.30 -26.77 -10.86
N VAL A 85 3.74 -25.54 -10.68
CA VAL A 85 5.07 -25.05 -11.02
C VAL A 85 5.85 -24.86 -9.73
N SER A 86 6.91 -25.66 -9.56
CA SER A 86 7.79 -25.62 -8.38
C SER A 86 9.12 -24.97 -8.73
N THR A 87 9.47 -23.90 -8.02
CA THR A 87 10.76 -23.21 -8.12
C THR A 87 11.48 -23.24 -6.76
N PRO A 88 12.73 -22.82 -6.63
CA PRO A 88 13.37 -22.64 -5.32
C PRO A 88 12.66 -21.64 -4.41
N LEU A 89 11.87 -20.70 -4.98
CA LEU A 89 11.25 -19.59 -4.24
C LEU A 89 9.79 -19.89 -3.84
N TYR A 90 9.05 -20.62 -4.68
CA TYR A 90 7.62 -20.88 -4.46
C TYR A 90 7.14 -22.17 -5.14
N ASP A 91 5.98 -22.63 -4.70
CA ASP A 91 5.14 -23.60 -5.40
C ASP A 91 3.87 -22.89 -5.85
N MET A 92 3.58 -22.88 -7.16
CA MET A 92 2.43 -22.22 -7.75
C MET A 92 1.51 -23.25 -8.42
N VAL A 93 0.20 -23.08 -8.25
CA VAL A 93 -0.81 -23.89 -8.92
C VAL A 93 -1.59 -23.02 -9.90
N ILE A 94 -1.64 -23.43 -11.16
CA ILE A 94 -2.43 -22.80 -12.21
C ILE A 94 -3.50 -23.80 -12.63
N SER A 95 -4.76 -23.37 -12.58
CA SER A 95 -5.90 -24.16 -13.03
C SER A 95 -6.11 -24.00 -14.54
N GLU A 96 -6.52 -25.05 -15.24
CA GLU A 96 -7.01 -24.93 -16.63
C GLU A 96 -8.30 -24.09 -16.70
N HIS A 97 -9.06 -23.95 -15.59
CA HIS A 97 -10.15 -22.99 -15.53
C HIS A 97 -9.59 -21.56 -15.52
N LEU A 98 -9.93 -20.80 -16.56
CA LEU A 98 -9.47 -19.41 -16.80
C LEU A 98 -7.94 -19.28 -16.94
N ALA A 99 -7.20 -20.39 -16.97
CA ALA A 99 -5.73 -20.38 -16.85
C ALA A 99 -5.27 -19.43 -15.72
N ALA A 100 -5.94 -19.48 -14.58
CA ALA A 100 -5.76 -18.58 -13.45
C ALA A 100 -4.86 -19.20 -12.37
N VAL A 101 -4.13 -18.35 -11.64
CA VAL A 101 -3.33 -18.78 -10.49
C VAL A 101 -4.25 -18.98 -9.29
N THR A 102 -4.41 -20.21 -8.85
CA THR A 102 -5.31 -20.58 -7.73
C THR A 102 -4.57 -20.70 -6.40
N SER A 103 -3.27 -20.96 -6.43
CA SER A 103 -2.43 -21.06 -5.23
C SER A 103 -1.02 -20.62 -5.53
N GLN A 104 -0.35 -19.99 -4.56
CA GLN A 104 1.10 -19.82 -4.55
C GLN A 104 1.59 -19.83 -3.11
N LEU A 105 2.43 -20.79 -2.78
CA LEU A 105 3.09 -20.96 -1.49
C LEU A 105 4.53 -20.48 -1.56
N LEU A 106 4.90 -19.52 -0.72
CA LEU A 106 6.27 -19.00 -0.66
C LEU A 106 7.14 -19.89 0.24
N LYS A 107 8.19 -20.51 -0.30
CA LYS A 107 9.02 -21.48 0.42
C LYS A 107 9.83 -20.89 1.58
N HIS A 108 10.20 -19.62 1.47
CA HIS A 108 11.05 -18.94 2.46
C HIS A 108 10.27 -18.05 3.43
N TYR A 109 8.94 -18.02 3.34
CA TYR A 109 8.08 -17.16 4.16
C TYR A 109 6.98 -17.97 4.85
N LYS A 110 6.75 -17.64 6.12
CA LYS A 110 5.70 -18.27 6.93
C LYS A 110 4.47 -17.36 7.03
N ALA A 111 3.30 -17.95 7.20
CA ALA A 111 2.05 -17.23 7.36
C ALA A 111 1.99 -16.46 8.70
N SER A 112 2.66 -16.96 9.75
CA SER A 112 2.74 -16.33 11.07
C SER A 112 4.06 -16.64 11.77
N ASN A 113 4.34 -15.98 12.91
CA ASN A 113 5.60 -16.13 13.66
C ASN A 113 5.69 -17.42 14.49
N GLY A 114 4.76 -18.39 14.36
CA GLY A 114 4.80 -19.67 15.07
C GLY A 114 5.83 -20.63 14.47
N SER A 115 6.47 -21.45 15.30
CA SER A 115 7.44 -22.48 14.84
C SER A 115 6.80 -23.55 13.95
N SER A 116 5.51 -23.79 14.10
CA SER A 116 4.67 -24.73 13.32
C SER A 116 3.77 -24.01 12.30
N SER A 117 4.07 -22.77 11.96
CA SER A 117 3.27 -22.02 11.00
C SER A 117 3.49 -22.53 9.58
N ASP A 118 2.39 -22.67 8.84
CA ASP A 118 2.39 -23.01 7.41
C ASP A 118 3.13 -21.95 6.59
N GLN A 119 3.52 -22.32 5.38
CA GLN A 119 4.08 -21.40 4.41
C GLN A 119 3.09 -20.29 4.05
N LYS A 120 3.61 -19.10 3.68
CA LYS A 120 2.75 -17.99 3.27
C LYS A 120 2.04 -18.31 1.96
N GLN A 121 0.72 -18.35 2.01
CA GLN A 121 -0.15 -18.41 0.85
C GLN A 121 -0.36 -17.00 0.30
N MET A 122 -0.09 -16.79 -0.99
CA MET A 122 -0.26 -15.50 -1.67
C MET A 122 -1.68 -15.30 -2.22
N VAL A 123 -2.31 -16.36 -2.68
CA VAL A 123 -3.69 -16.35 -3.20
C VAL A 123 -4.62 -16.83 -2.11
N ASP A 124 -5.60 -16.03 -1.70
CA ASP A 124 -6.55 -16.42 -0.66
C ASP A 124 -7.42 -17.61 -1.15
N PRO A 125 -7.47 -18.73 -0.41
CA PRO A 125 -8.23 -19.91 -0.84
C PRO A 125 -9.75 -19.67 -0.93
N ARG A 126 -10.26 -18.57 -0.37
CA ARG A 126 -11.67 -18.15 -0.49
C ARG A 126 -12.01 -17.53 -1.85
N LEU A 127 -10.99 -17.20 -2.67
CA LEU A 127 -11.20 -16.69 -4.03
C LEU A 127 -11.65 -17.82 -4.95
N PRO A 128 -12.85 -17.79 -5.52
CA PRO A 128 -13.42 -18.94 -6.22
C PRO A 128 -12.66 -19.32 -7.51
N HIS A 129 -12.01 -18.36 -8.12
CA HIS A 129 -11.29 -18.55 -9.39
C HIS A 129 -9.80 -18.17 -9.29
N GLY A 130 -9.28 -17.98 -8.06
CA GLY A 130 -7.89 -17.53 -7.88
C GLY A 130 -7.66 -16.08 -8.29
N THR A 131 -6.52 -15.79 -8.94
CA THR A 131 -6.10 -14.43 -9.33
C THR A 131 -5.53 -14.42 -10.75
N LEU A 132 -5.27 -13.21 -11.29
CA LEU A 132 -4.74 -12.97 -12.63
C LEU A 132 -5.68 -13.51 -13.73
N ILE A 133 -6.96 -13.23 -13.56
CA ILE A 133 -8.01 -13.66 -14.46
C ILE A 133 -8.06 -12.72 -15.67
N THR A 134 -8.07 -13.29 -16.87
CA THR A 134 -8.16 -12.55 -18.13
C THR A 134 -9.59 -12.52 -18.63
N GLY A 135 -10.06 -11.35 -19.03
CA GLY A 135 -11.39 -11.13 -19.61
C GLY A 135 -11.40 -10.04 -20.66
N THR A 136 -12.57 -9.76 -21.23
CA THR A 136 -12.79 -8.61 -22.10
C THR A 136 -13.98 -7.80 -21.56
N ARG A 137 -13.91 -6.47 -21.67
CA ARG A 137 -14.91 -5.58 -21.04
C ARG A 137 -16.31 -5.78 -21.58
N SER A 138 -16.46 -5.87 -22.88
CA SER A 138 -17.78 -6.04 -23.54
C SER A 138 -18.21 -7.49 -23.67
N GLY A 139 -17.30 -8.45 -23.35
CA GLY A 139 -17.55 -9.88 -23.58
C GLY A 139 -17.54 -10.25 -25.08
N ILE A 140 -16.77 -9.52 -25.90
CA ILE A 140 -16.69 -9.78 -27.36
C ILE A 140 -16.13 -11.17 -27.67
N ILE A 141 -15.27 -11.70 -26.79
CA ILE A 141 -14.77 -13.07 -26.84
C ILE A 141 -15.70 -13.92 -25.99
N GLU A 142 -16.77 -14.42 -26.62
CA GLU A 142 -17.84 -15.17 -25.98
C GLU A 142 -17.33 -16.43 -25.29
N GLY A 143 -17.66 -16.60 -24.00
CA GLY A 143 -17.29 -17.74 -23.17
C GLY A 143 -15.93 -17.61 -22.47
N LEU A 144 -15.18 -16.53 -22.68
CA LEU A 144 -13.88 -16.34 -22.04
C LEU A 144 -13.98 -16.26 -20.51
N GLU A 145 -15.08 -15.75 -20.00
CA GLU A 145 -15.38 -15.61 -18.56
C GLU A 145 -15.51 -16.94 -17.81
N ASN A 146 -15.71 -18.07 -18.55
CA ASN A 146 -15.83 -19.43 -18.00
C ASN A 146 -14.93 -20.41 -18.79
N ALA A 147 -13.92 -19.89 -19.48
CA ALA A 147 -13.10 -20.70 -20.38
C ALA A 147 -12.32 -21.79 -19.66
N VAL A 148 -12.36 -23.00 -20.18
CA VAL A 148 -11.48 -24.10 -19.76
C VAL A 148 -10.36 -24.21 -20.79
N PHE A 149 -9.20 -23.76 -20.41
CA PHE A 149 -8.00 -23.81 -21.23
C PHE A 149 -7.39 -25.20 -21.21
N THR A 150 -6.60 -25.52 -22.22
CA THR A 150 -5.79 -26.72 -22.29
C THR A 150 -4.32 -26.32 -22.22
N ALA A 151 -3.59 -26.90 -21.26
CA ALA A 151 -2.14 -26.70 -21.17
C ALA A 151 -1.39 -27.48 -22.25
N ASP A 152 -0.25 -26.96 -22.71
CA ASP A 152 0.65 -27.57 -23.70
C ASP A 152 1.51 -28.71 -23.14
N THR A 153 1.21 -29.19 -21.96
CA THR A 153 1.91 -30.27 -21.26
C THR A 153 0.93 -31.29 -20.66
N ASP A 154 1.33 -32.56 -20.74
CA ASP A 154 0.60 -33.65 -20.07
C ASP A 154 1.03 -33.80 -18.58
N MET A 155 2.14 -33.16 -18.18
CA MET A 155 2.63 -33.21 -16.81
C MET A 155 1.75 -32.38 -15.87
N SER A 156 1.45 -32.91 -14.68
CA SER A 156 0.74 -32.19 -13.62
C SER A 156 1.67 -31.34 -12.74
N ALA A 157 3.00 -31.52 -12.88
CA ALA A 157 4.00 -30.77 -12.12
C ALA A 157 5.23 -30.49 -12.96
N LEU A 158 5.68 -29.22 -12.95
CA LEU A 158 6.88 -28.72 -13.57
C LEU A 158 7.86 -28.31 -12.46
N ASN A 159 9.07 -28.88 -12.46
CA ASN A 159 10.10 -28.57 -11.48
C ASN A 159 11.21 -27.75 -12.13
N LEU A 160 11.27 -26.46 -11.81
CA LEU A 160 12.25 -25.50 -12.31
C LEU A 160 13.29 -25.19 -11.23
N THR A 161 14.47 -25.82 -11.30
CA THR A 161 15.54 -25.60 -10.32
C THR A 161 16.50 -24.48 -10.71
N HIS A 162 16.64 -24.21 -12.02
CA HIS A 162 17.49 -23.15 -12.60
C HIS A 162 17.01 -22.81 -14.02
N GLY A 163 17.37 -21.60 -14.48
CA GLY A 163 16.97 -21.10 -15.79
C GLY A 163 15.52 -20.66 -15.87
N SER A 164 14.90 -20.77 -17.04
CA SER A 164 13.52 -20.39 -17.32
C SER A 164 12.74 -21.52 -17.97
N GLN A 165 11.42 -21.51 -17.78
CA GLN A 165 10.50 -22.46 -18.43
C GLN A 165 9.20 -21.76 -18.79
N THR A 166 8.64 -22.13 -19.95
CA THR A 166 7.39 -21.61 -20.46
C THR A 166 6.29 -22.67 -20.34
N LEU A 167 5.08 -22.23 -20.03
CA LEU A 167 3.86 -23.03 -19.98
C LEU A 167 2.74 -22.28 -20.71
N THR A 168 2.17 -22.88 -21.74
CA THR A 168 1.13 -22.27 -22.58
C THR A 168 -0.23 -22.90 -22.29
N PHE A 169 -1.20 -22.04 -22.03
CA PHE A 169 -2.61 -22.42 -21.95
C PHE A 169 -3.35 -21.88 -23.17
N SER A 170 -4.10 -22.72 -23.87
CA SER A 170 -4.84 -22.37 -25.09
C SER A 170 -6.31 -22.68 -24.95
N TRP A 171 -7.16 -21.79 -25.45
CA TRP A 171 -8.60 -21.98 -25.54
C TRP A 171 -9.12 -21.32 -26.82
N THR A 172 -10.22 -21.84 -27.35
CA THR A 172 -10.85 -21.28 -28.57
C THR A 172 -12.33 -21.06 -28.31
N SER A 173 -12.79 -19.83 -28.57
CA SER A 173 -14.20 -19.46 -28.43
C SER A 173 -15.10 -20.16 -29.46
N PRO A 174 -16.43 -20.22 -29.24
CA PRO A 174 -17.36 -20.78 -30.24
C PRO A 174 -17.33 -20.07 -31.59
N ARG A 175 -16.86 -18.81 -31.63
CA ARG A 175 -16.69 -18.04 -32.89
C ARG A 175 -15.31 -18.18 -33.55
N GLY A 176 -14.44 -19.07 -33.04
CA GLY A 176 -13.13 -19.32 -33.63
C GLY A 176 -12.04 -18.35 -33.15
N ILE A 177 -12.30 -17.51 -32.18
CA ILE A 177 -11.24 -16.66 -31.59
C ILE A 177 -10.43 -17.50 -30.61
N ARG A 178 -9.13 -17.66 -30.89
CA ARG A 178 -8.21 -18.38 -30.00
C ARG A 178 -7.51 -17.45 -29.07
N VAL A 179 -7.54 -17.78 -27.77
CA VAL A 179 -6.83 -17.06 -26.70
C VAL A 179 -5.76 -17.98 -26.13
N GLN A 180 -4.54 -17.47 -26.02
CA GLN A 180 -3.42 -18.17 -25.39
C GLN A 180 -2.88 -17.31 -24.25
N LYS A 181 -2.56 -17.95 -23.12
CA LYS A 181 -1.80 -17.36 -22.01
C LYS A 181 -0.47 -18.11 -21.91
N ILE A 182 0.60 -17.40 -22.17
CA ILE A 182 1.96 -17.95 -22.24
C ILE A 182 2.71 -17.45 -21.00
N TYR A 183 2.81 -18.30 -19.99
CA TYR A 183 3.54 -18.00 -18.76
C TYR A 183 5.01 -18.38 -18.91
N THR A 184 5.91 -17.46 -18.56
CA THR A 184 7.35 -17.71 -18.51
C THR A 184 7.84 -17.53 -17.06
N PHE A 185 8.31 -18.60 -16.47
CA PHE A 185 8.83 -18.67 -15.11
C PHE A 185 10.34 -18.61 -15.11
N GLN A 186 10.92 -17.97 -14.09
CA GLN A 186 12.34 -17.97 -13.80
C GLN A 186 12.58 -18.56 -12.40
N ALA A 187 13.61 -19.41 -12.28
CA ALA A 187 13.85 -20.16 -11.03
C ALA A 187 14.17 -19.26 -9.82
N ASP A 188 14.79 -18.12 -10.05
CA ASP A 188 15.32 -17.19 -9.05
C ASP A 188 14.53 -15.88 -8.94
N SER A 189 13.34 -15.81 -9.54
CA SER A 189 12.51 -14.62 -9.62
C SER A 189 11.09 -14.84 -9.11
N TYR A 190 10.53 -13.81 -8.45
CA TYR A 190 9.09 -13.71 -8.16
C TYR A 190 8.31 -13.04 -9.30
N LEU A 191 9.00 -12.55 -10.34
CA LEU A 191 8.37 -12.09 -11.56
C LEU A 191 8.01 -13.28 -12.45
N ILE A 192 6.85 -13.20 -13.08
CA ILE A 192 6.32 -14.18 -13.99
C ILE A 192 5.83 -13.41 -15.22
N ASP A 193 6.45 -13.60 -16.35
CA ASP A 193 5.95 -13.00 -17.58
C ASP A 193 4.73 -13.78 -18.06
N CYS A 194 3.74 -13.07 -18.58
CA CYS A 194 2.54 -13.64 -19.16
C CYS A 194 2.15 -12.87 -20.42
N ASP A 195 2.31 -13.49 -21.56
CA ASP A 195 1.85 -12.96 -22.84
C ASP A 195 0.45 -13.51 -23.14
N VAL A 196 -0.52 -12.59 -23.28
CA VAL A 196 -1.87 -12.92 -23.72
C VAL A 196 -1.92 -12.71 -25.22
N VAL A 197 -2.07 -13.80 -25.99
CA VAL A 197 -2.15 -13.78 -27.44
C VAL A 197 -3.58 -14.07 -27.86
N ILE A 198 -4.16 -13.18 -28.66
CA ILE A 198 -5.52 -13.33 -29.21
C ILE A 198 -5.41 -13.44 -30.72
N GLN A 199 -5.76 -14.61 -31.25
CA GLN A 199 -5.80 -14.88 -32.69
C GLN A 199 -7.27 -14.86 -33.15
N ASN A 200 -7.60 -13.93 -34.04
CA ASN A 200 -8.95 -13.79 -34.56
C ASN A 200 -9.20 -14.76 -35.75
N GLY A 201 -9.74 -15.93 -35.45
CA GLY A 201 -10.21 -16.89 -36.44
C GLY A 201 -11.68 -16.70 -36.85
N SER A 202 -12.34 -15.63 -36.39
CA SER A 202 -13.72 -15.27 -36.76
C SER A 202 -13.75 -14.48 -38.07
N ASP A 203 -14.94 -14.22 -38.56
CA ASP A 203 -15.23 -13.41 -39.75
C ASP A 203 -15.36 -11.92 -39.48
N MET A 204 -15.30 -11.49 -38.21
CA MET A 204 -15.47 -10.11 -37.79
C MET A 204 -14.23 -9.58 -37.03
N PRO A 205 -13.89 -8.30 -37.16
CA PRO A 205 -12.80 -7.72 -36.38
C PRO A 205 -13.12 -7.73 -34.89
N VAL A 206 -12.08 -7.97 -34.08
CA VAL A 206 -12.14 -7.94 -32.61
C VAL A 206 -11.47 -6.66 -32.13
N THR A 207 -12.19 -5.88 -31.34
CA THR A 207 -11.66 -4.73 -30.62
C THR A 207 -12.42 -4.58 -29.32
N ASP A 208 -11.71 -4.43 -28.20
CA ASP A 208 -12.28 -4.28 -26.86
C ASP A 208 -11.18 -3.81 -25.89
N LEU A 209 -11.49 -3.76 -24.62
CA LEU A 209 -10.52 -3.63 -23.54
C LEU A 209 -10.23 -5.05 -22.99
N LEU A 210 -8.96 -5.46 -23.07
CA LEU A 210 -8.47 -6.65 -22.37
C LEU A 210 -8.35 -6.34 -20.88
N GLU A 211 -8.97 -7.13 -20.04
CA GLU A 211 -8.97 -6.93 -18.59
C GLU A 211 -8.18 -8.03 -17.88
N ILE A 212 -7.25 -7.63 -17.00
CA ILE A 212 -6.59 -8.53 -16.07
C ILE A 212 -7.09 -8.21 -14.67
N THR A 213 -7.74 -9.17 -14.03
CA THR A 213 -8.36 -9.02 -12.71
C THR A 213 -7.48 -9.62 -11.62
N THR A 214 -7.19 -8.81 -10.60
CA THR A 214 -6.54 -9.21 -9.34
C THR A 214 -7.53 -9.03 -8.19
N PRO A 215 -8.21 -10.09 -7.74
CA PRO A 215 -9.10 -10.03 -6.60
C PRO A 215 -8.33 -10.16 -5.28
N GLY A 216 -8.91 -9.63 -4.21
CA GLY A 216 -8.43 -9.78 -2.85
C GLY A 216 -9.57 -9.72 -1.85
N ILE A 217 -9.42 -10.37 -0.70
CA ILE A 217 -10.43 -10.34 0.36
C ILE A 217 -10.16 -9.14 1.28
N PHE A 218 -11.18 -8.30 1.44
CA PHE A 218 -11.14 -7.11 2.30
C PHE A 218 -12.27 -7.16 3.34
N ASP A 219 -12.26 -8.20 4.16
CA ASP A 219 -13.22 -8.45 5.24
C ASP A 219 -12.94 -7.56 6.48
N ASP A 220 -13.76 -7.72 7.52
CA ASP A 220 -13.63 -6.94 8.76
C ASP A 220 -12.31 -7.18 9.49
N ASP A 221 -11.71 -8.35 9.37
CA ASP A 221 -10.41 -8.65 9.97
C ASP A 221 -9.29 -7.95 9.19
N THR A 222 -9.37 -7.91 7.87
CA THR A 222 -8.48 -7.12 7.01
C THR A 222 -8.62 -5.62 7.31
N LYS A 223 -9.85 -5.12 7.48
CA LYS A 223 -10.11 -3.73 7.89
C LYS A 223 -9.47 -3.39 9.24
N LYS A 224 -9.50 -4.30 10.22
CA LYS A 224 -8.84 -4.11 11.52
C LYS A 224 -7.30 -4.07 11.39
N ARG A 225 -6.71 -5.01 10.64
CA ARG A 225 -5.26 -5.06 10.38
C ARG A 225 -4.78 -3.83 9.60
N SER A 226 -5.56 -3.38 8.62
CA SER A 226 -5.26 -2.23 7.76
C SER A 226 -5.18 -0.88 8.52
N ARG A 227 -5.53 -0.83 9.81
CA ARG A 227 -5.33 0.37 10.65
C ARG A 227 -3.85 0.62 10.97
N PHE A 228 -3.03 -0.42 10.99
CA PHE A 228 -1.60 -0.34 11.32
C PHE A 228 -0.70 -0.38 10.08
N ALA A 229 -1.10 -1.15 9.07
CA ALA A 229 -0.46 -1.20 7.76
C ALA A 229 -1.55 -1.45 6.72
N PHE A 230 -1.55 -0.69 5.63
CA PHE A 230 -2.59 -0.82 4.62
C PHE A 230 -2.58 -2.23 4.01
N GLU A 231 -3.76 -2.85 3.99
CA GLU A 231 -4.06 -4.08 3.28
C GLU A 231 -5.21 -3.78 2.32
N GLY A 232 -5.07 -4.13 1.04
CA GLY A 232 -6.09 -3.84 0.04
C GLY A 232 -5.55 -3.52 -1.34
N PRO A 233 -6.41 -3.05 -2.26
CA PRO A 233 -6.02 -2.64 -3.61
C PRO A 233 -5.04 -1.47 -3.60
N VAL A 234 -4.02 -1.58 -4.46
CA VAL A 234 -2.97 -0.58 -4.65
C VAL A 234 -2.65 -0.41 -6.12
N ALA A 235 -2.14 0.77 -6.47
CA ALA A 235 -1.66 1.05 -7.81
C ALA A 235 -0.52 2.07 -7.79
N TYR A 236 0.30 2.08 -8.83
CA TYR A 236 1.28 3.10 -9.11
C TYR A 236 0.94 3.72 -10.46
N ILE A 237 0.40 4.93 -10.44
CA ILE A 237 -0.18 5.64 -11.59
C ILE A 237 0.37 7.06 -11.61
N ASN A 238 0.83 7.55 -12.76
CA ASN A 238 1.38 8.91 -12.93
C ASN A 238 2.44 9.25 -11.87
N ASP A 239 3.36 8.32 -11.60
CA ASP A 239 4.40 8.44 -10.58
C ASP A 239 3.89 8.60 -9.13
N GLU A 240 2.61 8.31 -8.87
CA GLU A 240 2.01 8.34 -7.54
C GLU A 240 1.59 6.94 -7.07
N TYR A 241 1.97 6.58 -5.83
CA TYR A 241 1.52 5.37 -5.16
C TYR A 241 0.18 5.59 -4.49
N LEU A 242 -0.83 4.84 -4.93
CA LEU A 242 -2.20 4.93 -4.46
C LEU A 242 -2.56 3.73 -3.57
N THR A 243 -3.12 4.00 -2.40
CA THR A 243 -3.79 3.02 -1.55
C THR A 243 -5.29 3.25 -1.62
N ILE A 244 -6.06 2.23 -1.98
CA ILE A 244 -7.46 2.39 -2.33
C ILE A 244 -8.33 1.66 -1.33
N LYS A 245 -8.99 2.42 -0.47
CA LYS A 245 -9.95 1.89 0.52
C LYS A 245 -11.33 1.74 -0.11
N PRO A 246 -12.19 0.81 0.37
CA PRO A 246 -13.54 0.61 -0.16
C PRO A 246 -14.36 1.90 -0.30
N LYS A 247 -14.33 2.76 0.72
CA LYS A 247 -15.02 4.07 0.66
C LYS A 247 -14.54 4.94 -0.51
N LYS A 248 -13.24 4.87 -0.86
CA LYS A 248 -12.70 5.63 -1.99
C LYS A 248 -13.18 5.03 -3.33
N ILE A 249 -13.46 3.72 -3.38
CA ILE A 249 -14.03 3.07 -4.58
C ILE A 249 -15.47 3.56 -4.82
N GLU A 250 -16.26 3.77 -3.76
CA GLU A 250 -17.60 4.35 -3.87
C GLU A 250 -17.60 5.79 -4.43
N GLU A 251 -16.54 6.56 -4.14
CA GLU A 251 -16.36 7.93 -4.63
C GLU A 251 -15.75 7.97 -6.03
N GLN A 252 -14.79 7.08 -6.31
CA GLN A 252 -14.07 6.99 -7.58
C GLN A 252 -13.61 5.54 -7.82
N ASP A 253 -14.25 4.88 -8.76
CA ASP A 253 -13.97 3.48 -9.14
C ASP A 253 -13.01 3.34 -10.32
N THR A 254 -12.76 4.41 -11.07
CA THR A 254 -11.95 4.39 -12.29
C THR A 254 -10.80 5.38 -12.20
N PHE A 255 -9.60 4.92 -12.55
CA PHE A 255 -8.36 5.70 -12.59
C PHE A 255 -7.73 5.57 -13.96
N ASN A 256 -7.39 6.72 -14.55
CA ASN A 256 -6.77 6.83 -15.87
C ASN A 256 -5.37 7.43 -15.73
N GLY A 257 -4.50 7.14 -16.68
CA GLY A 257 -3.16 7.70 -16.75
C GLY A 257 -2.11 6.64 -17.05
N ASP A 258 -0.84 6.96 -16.84
CA ASP A 258 0.26 6.03 -16.99
C ASP A 258 0.28 5.03 -15.82
N ILE A 259 -0.28 3.84 -16.05
CA ILE A 259 -0.39 2.80 -15.05
C ILE A 259 0.85 1.90 -15.14
N HIS A 260 1.81 2.13 -14.27
CA HIS A 260 2.99 1.28 -14.18
C HIS A 260 2.67 -0.11 -13.62
N TRP A 261 1.81 -0.17 -12.62
CA TRP A 261 1.30 -1.44 -12.07
C TRP A 261 0.07 -1.22 -11.17
N THR A 262 -0.71 -2.26 -11.02
CA THR A 262 -1.82 -2.36 -10.08
C THR A 262 -1.87 -3.72 -9.43
N GLY A 263 -2.51 -3.83 -8.27
CA GLY A 263 -2.63 -5.12 -7.60
C GLY A 263 -3.24 -5.05 -6.20
N TYR A 264 -2.87 -6.02 -5.37
CA TYR A 264 -3.33 -6.15 -4.00
C TYR A 264 -2.12 -6.32 -3.06
N THR A 265 -2.11 -5.59 -1.95
CA THR A 265 -1.03 -5.67 -0.96
C THR A 265 -1.55 -6.04 0.41
N ASP A 266 -0.76 -6.81 1.14
CA ASP A 266 -0.85 -6.86 2.59
C ASP A 266 0.36 -6.13 3.23
N ARG A 267 0.55 -6.32 4.53
CA ARG A 267 1.65 -5.66 5.26
C ARG A 267 3.03 -6.01 4.69
N TYR A 268 3.23 -7.26 4.26
CA TYR A 268 4.54 -7.82 3.92
C TYR A 268 4.65 -8.36 2.50
N PHE A 269 3.53 -8.47 1.78
CA PHE A 269 3.46 -9.10 0.47
C PHE A 269 2.70 -8.24 -0.53
N LEU A 270 3.00 -8.46 -1.80
CA LEU A 270 2.40 -7.75 -2.92
C LEU A 270 2.07 -8.75 -4.04
N THR A 271 0.86 -8.66 -4.56
CA THR A 271 0.47 -9.21 -5.85
C THR A 271 0.26 -8.04 -6.79
N ALA A 272 0.98 -7.98 -7.91
CA ALA A 272 0.88 -6.89 -8.87
C ALA A 272 0.88 -7.38 -10.31
N VAL A 273 0.23 -6.61 -11.17
CA VAL A 273 0.24 -6.73 -12.63
C VAL A 273 0.89 -5.50 -13.22
N LEU A 274 1.91 -5.71 -14.03
CA LEU A 274 2.66 -4.67 -14.73
C LEU A 274 2.44 -4.86 -16.23
N PRO A 275 1.89 -3.88 -16.96
CA PRO A 275 1.95 -3.88 -18.42
C PRO A 275 3.40 -3.74 -18.89
N ARG A 276 3.81 -4.48 -19.93
CA ARG A 276 5.15 -4.38 -20.52
C ARG A 276 5.20 -3.56 -21.81
N ALA A 277 4.05 -3.19 -22.35
CA ALA A 277 3.94 -2.33 -23.51
C ALA A 277 3.36 -0.97 -23.12
N GLU A 278 3.71 0.07 -23.87
CA GLU A 278 3.05 1.37 -23.79
C GLU A 278 1.68 1.28 -24.47
N GLY A 279 0.67 1.93 -23.87
CA GLY A 279 -0.68 1.97 -24.42
C GLY A 279 -1.68 2.55 -23.43
N ASP A 280 -2.87 2.87 -23.93
CA ASP A 280 -3.95 3.38 -23.12
C ASP A 280 -4.46 2.30 -22.16
N SER A 281 -4.30 2.54 -20.87
CA SER A 281 -4.73 1.64 -19.83
C SER A 281 -5.59 2.36 -18.80
N HIS A 282 -6.53 1.62 -18.22
CA HIS A 282 -7.42 2.11 -17.18
C HIS A 282 -7.46 1.12 -16.04
N LEU A 283 -7.47 1.62 -14.82
CA LEU A 283 -7.72 0.81 -13.65
C LEU A 283 -9.17 0.99 -13.22
N LYS A 284 -9.94 -0.09 -13.20
CA LYS A 284 -11.29 -0.11 -12.62
C LYS A 284 -11.31 -0.98 -11.37
N LEU A 285 -11.97 -0.47 -10.33
CA LEU A 285 -12.06 -1.11 -9.03
C LEU A 285 -13.50 -1.46 -8.72
N PHE A 286 -13.66 -2.61 -8.06
CA PHE A 286 -14.96 -3.09 -7.59
C PHE A 286 -14.80 -3.53 -6.14
N TYR A 287 -15.83 -3.31 -5.35
CA TYR A 287 -15.93 -3.82 -4.00
C TYR A 287 -17.34 -4.32 -3.75
N ASP A 288 -17.48 -5.60 -3.49
CA ASP A 288 -18.75 -6.23 -3.18
C ASP A 288 -18.53 -7.44 -2.25
N ASN A 289 -19.35 -7.57 -1.21
CA ASN A 289 -19.34 -8.69 -0.28
C ASN A 289 -17.93 -9.10 0.22
N ASP A 290 -17.15 -8.11 0.69
CA ASP A 290 -15.77 -8.27 1.14
C ASP A 290 -14.75 -8.68 0.06
N LEU A 291 -15.17 -8.77 -1.20
CA LEU A 291 -14.30 -8.98 -2.34
C LEU A 291 -13.92 -7.63 -2.98
N ALA A 292 -12.65 -7.30 -2.94
CA ALA A 292 -12.09 -6.16 -3.67
C ALA A 292 -11.44 -6.67 -4.97
N GLN A 293 -11.75 -6.07 -6.10
CA GLN A 293 -11.17 -6.43 -7.40
C GLN A 293 -10.52 -5.22 -8.05
N SER A 294 -9.26 -5.38 -8.45
CA SER A 294 -8.58 -4.45 -9.33
C SER A 294 -8.58 -5.02 -10.74
N ARG A 295 -9.15 -4.31 -11.69
CA ARG A 295 -9.17 -4.69 -13.11
C ARG A 295 -8.32 -3.70 -13.89
N LEU A 296 -7.16 -4.15 -14.33
CA LEU A 296 -6.33 -3.43 -15.29
C LEU A 296 -6.92 -3.69 -16.68
N ALA A 297 -7.46 -2.64 -17.29
CA ALA A 297 -8.01 -2.69 -18.63
C ALA A 297 -7.01 -2.07 -19.61
N TRP A 298 -6.73 -2.79 -20.67
CA TRP A 298 -5.79 -2.43 -21.75
C TRP A 298 -6.53 -2.29 -23.07
N GLN A 299 -6.37 -1.18 -23.77
CA GLN A 299 -6.98 -0.99 -25.08
C GLN A 299 -6.35 -1.98 -26.09
N MET A 300 -7.16 -2.88 -26.64
CA MET A 300 -6.73 -3.75 -27.74
C MET A 300 -6.78 -2.97 -29.06
N ASP A 301 -5.70 -3.03 -29.82
CA ASP A 301 -5.74 -2.67 -31.22
C ASP A 301 -6.75 -3.55 -31.95
N ARG A 302 -7.29 -3.04 -33.05
CA ARG A 302 -8.22 -3.79 -33.89
C ARG A 302 -7.52 -5.00 -34.47
N ILE A 303 -8.03 -6.20 -34.17
CA ILE A 303 -7.54 -7.48 -34.67
C ILE A 303 -8.48 -7.93 -35.79
N ASP A 304 -8.07 -7.77 -37.06
CA ASP A 304 -8.87 -8.17 -38.20
C ASP A 304 -8.91 -9.73 -38.37
N PRO A 305 -9.89 -10.29 -39.07
CA PRO A 305 -9.95 -11.72 -39.37
C PRO A 305 -8.62 -12.30 -39.88
N GLY A 306 -8.18 -13.38 -39.24
CA GLY A 306 -6.89 -14.03 -39.55
C GLY A 306 -5.65 -13.38 -38.95
N GLN A 307 -5.78 -12.24 -38.25
CA GLN A 307 -4.70 -11.54 -37.55
C GLN A 307 -4.61 -11.96 -36.09
N GLN A 308 -3.50 -11.59 -35.42
CA GLN A 308 -3.31 -11.79 -34.00
C GLN A 308 -2.85 -10.50 -33.33
N GLY A 309 -3.23 -10.34 -32.05
CA GLY A 309 -2.74 -9.32 -31.12
C GLY A 309 -2.00 -9.98 -29.97
N GLU A 310 -0.96 -9.34 -29.47
CA GLU A 310 -0.16 -9.80 -28.34
C GLU A 310 -0.14 -8.72 -27.26
N PHE A 311 -0.44 -9.11 -26.02
CA PHE A 311 -0.58 -8.23 -24.86
C PHE A 311 0.32 -8.74 -23.75
N PRO A 312 1.54 -8.18 -23.63
CA PRO A 312 2.54 -8.65 -22.68
C PRO A 312 2.34 -8.01 -21.30
N PHE A 313 2.28 -8.85 -20.28
CA PHE A 313 2.23 -8.46 -18.87
C PHE A 313 3.34 -9.14 -18.10
N THR A 314 3.72 -8.55 -16.97
CA THR A 314 4.52 -9.20 -15.94
C THR A 314 3.71 -9.24 -14.65
N TYR A 315 3.68 -10.39 -14.02
CA TYR A 315 3.04 -10.57 -12.72
C TYR A 315 4.11 -10.64 -11.63
N TYR A 316 3.84 -10.00 -10.52
CA TYR A 316 4.64 -10.11 -9.31
C TYR A 316 3.78 -10.70 -8.20
N LEU A 317 4.19 -11.82 -7.63
CA LEU A 317 3.56 -12.41 -6.46
C LEU A 317 4.66 -12.79 -5.46
N GLY A 318 4.90 -11.92 -4.49
CA GLY A 318 6.05 -12.11 -3.62
C GLY A 318 6.16 -11.14 -2.45
N PRO A 319 7.30 -11.17 -1.74
CA PRO A 319 7.52 -10.36 -0.56
C PRO A 319 7.71 -8.87 -0.88
N LYS A 320 7.03 -8.01 -0.14
CA LYS A 320 7.19 -6.56 -0.20
C LYS A 320 8.44 -6.12 0.58
N SER A 321 9.59 -6.59 0.13
CA SER A 321 10.90 -6.29 0.70
C SER A 321 11.68 -5.35 -0.20
N TYR A 322 12.31 -4.31 0.37
CA TYR A 322 13.12 -3.36 -0.39
C TYR A 322 14.26 -4.06 -1.16
N LYS A 323 14.90 -5.05 -0.52
CA LYS A 323 15.99 -5.83 -1.13
C LYS A 323 15.52 -6.63 -2.34
N VAL A 324 14.33 -7.24 -2.27
CA VAL A 324 13.74 -8.03 -3.35
C VAL A 324 13.21 -7.12 -4.46
N LEU A 325 12.38 -6.12 -4.11
CA LEU A 325 11.74 -5.26 -5.11
C LEU A 325 12.74 -4.37 -5.87
N SER A 326 13.88 -4.01 -5.25
CA SER A 326 14.92 -3.21 -5.92
C SER A 326 15.74 -3.99 -6.94
N GLN A 327 15.64 -5.33 -6.97
CA GLN A 327 16.29 -6.17 -7.99
C GLN A 327 15.54 -6.16 -9.32
N TYR A 328 14.27 -5.77 -9.28
CA TYR A 328 13.38 -5.71 -10.44
C TYR A 328 13.25 -4.28 -10.97
N ASP A 329 12.10 -3.93 -11.50
CA ASP A 329 11.83 -2.59 -11.97
C ASP A 329 11.89 -1.54 -10.84
N ASN A 330 12.36 -0.35 -11.19
CA ASN A 330 12.39 0.80 -10.28
C ASN A 330 11.00 1.21 -9.75
N THR A 331 9.92 0.86 -10.44
CA THR A 331 8.55 1.19 -10.06
C THR A 331 8.01 0.31 -8.94
N LEU A 332 8.33 -1.00 -8.93
CA LEU A 332 7.87 -1.92 -7.88
C LEU A 332 8.37 -1.57 -6.47
N LYS A 333 9.58 -1.01 -6.34
CA LYS A 333 10.08 -0.54 -5.03
C LYS A 333 9.24 0.60 -4.44
N LYS A 334 8.44 1.31 -5.24
CA LYS A 334 7.50 2.34 -4.79
C LYS A 334 6.34 1.76 -3.97
N ALA A 335 6.08 0.44 -4.06
CA ALA A 335 5.15 -0.25 -3.17
C ALA A 335 5.58 -0.17 -1.68
N ILE A 336 6.87 0.05 -1.42
CA ILE A 336 7.37 0.36 -0.08
C ILE A 336 7.25 1.87 0.12
N ASN A 337 6.14 2.26 0.74
CA ASN A 337 5.80 3.65 1.00
C ASN A 337 5.48 3.83 2.49
N PHE A 338 6.30 4.62 3.17
CA PHE A 338 6.12 4.99 4.58
C PHE A 338 5.36 6.31 4.74
N GLY A 339 4.66 6.74 3.68
CA GLY A 339 3.89 7.97 3.66
C GLY A 339 4.77 9.19 3.89
N PHE A 340 4.29 10.10 4.76
CA PHE A 340 4.98 11.35 5.06
C PHE A 340 6.41 11.18 5.58
N PHE A 341 6.67 10.09 6.29
CA PHE A 341 7.99 9.82 6.88
C PHE A 341 8.94 9.07 5.95
N ASP A 342 8.58 8.83 4.70
CA ASP A 342 9.35 8.06 3.71
C ASP A 342 10.80 8.56 3.54
N ILE A 343 10.99 9.88 3.57
CA ILE A 343 12.31 10.53 3.47
C ILE A 343 13.25 10.18 4.64
N LEU A 344 12.70 9.86 5.82
CA LEU A 344 13.48 9.44 6.98
C LEU A 344 13.51 7.92 7.11
N ALA A 345 12.40 7.24 6.84
CA ALA A 345 12.25 5.81 7.01
C ALA A 345 13.13 5.00 6.04
N LYS A 346 13.19 5.41 4.75
CA LYS A 346 14.02 4.71 3.75
C LYS A 346 15.52 4.70 4.07
N PRO A 347 16.18 5.81 4.42
CA PRO A 347 17.58 5.79 4.86
C PRO A 347 17.80 4.91 6.10
N LEU A 348 16.87 4.95 7.07
CA LEU A 348 16.95 4.10 8.27
C LEU A 348 16.82 2.62 7.92
N LEU A 349 15.89 2.27 7.03
CA LEU A 349 15.71 0.90 6.52
C LEU A 349 16.96 0.42 5.77
N ILE A 350 17.53 1.24 4.88
CA ILE A 350 18.75 0.91 4.14
C ILE A 350 19.92 0.70 5.10
N THR A 351 20.08 1.57 6.09
CA THR A 351 21.14 1.43 7.11
C THR A 351 20.94 0.18 7.95
N MET A 352 19.71 -0.13 8.34
CA MET A 352 19.39 -1.35 9.10
C MET A 352 19.71 -2.61 8.28
N ASN A 353 19.33 -2.63 7.00
CA ASN A 353 19.64 -3.76 6.10
C ASN A 353 21.15 -3.91 5.87
N PHE A 354 21.88 -2.81 5.71
CA PHE A 354 23.33 -2.82 5.60
C PHE A 354 24.00 -3.43 6.85
N ILE A 355 23.56 -3.04 8.05
CA ILE A 355 24.04 -3.64 9.30
C ILE A 355 23.69 -5.13 9.36
N HIS A 356 22.48 -5.51 8.96
CA HIS A 356 22.03 -6.89 8.94
C HIS A 356 22.84 -7.76 7.95
N ASP A 357 23.22 -7.22 6.80
CA ASP A 357 24.02 -7.94 5.81
C ASP A 357 25.44 -8.28 6.36
N ILE A 358 25.96 -7.47 7.30
CA ILE A 358 27.24 -7.72 8.00
C ILE A 358 27.03 -8.65 9.20
N ILE A 359 25.97 -8.41 9.97
CA ILE A 359 25.63 -9.18 11.17
C ILE A 359 24.20 -9.72 10.98
N PRO A 360 24.02 -11.00 10.57
CA PRO A 360 22.71 -11.53 10.19
C PRO A 360 21.79 -11.75 11.41
N ASN A 361 21.56 -10.68 12.18
CA ASN A 361 20.66 -10.63 13.33
C ASN A 361 19.99 -9.26 13.40
N TYR A 362 18.69 -9.20 13.12
CA TYR A 362 17.93 -7.96 13.18
C TYR A 362 17.90 -7.32 14.58
N GLY A 363 17.93 -8.10 15.67
CA GLY A 363 17.99 -7.55 17.03
C GLY A 363 19.27 -6.74 17.25
N VAL A 364 20.41 -7.26 16.82
CA VAL A 364 21.69 -6.54 16.87
C VAL A 364 21.66 -5.32 15.94
N ALA A 365 21.12 -5.48 14.73
CA ALA A 365 21.01 -4.37 13.77
C ALA A 365 20.19 -3.20 14.33
N ILE A 366 19.07 -3.48 15.01
CA ILE A 366 18.23 -2.45 15.66
C ILE A 366 19.00 -1.74 16.78
N ILE A 367 19.74 -2.49 17.61
CA ILE A 367 20.56 -1.92 18.70
C ILE A 367 21.63 -0.99 18.11
N LEU A 368 22.37 -1.45 17.10
CA LEU A 368 23.43 -0.66 16.47
C LEU A 368 22.87 0.60 15.78
N LEU A 369 21.73 0.47 15.05
CA LEU A 369 21.04 1.61 14.47
C LEU A 369 20.62 2.62 15.53
N THR A 370 20.09 2.14 16.66
CA THR A 370 19.69 3.02 17.78
C THR A 370 20.89 3.74 18.38
N VAL A 371 22.03 3.05 18.55
CA VAL A 371 23.29 3.66 19.00
C VAL A 371 23.75 4.74 18.01
N LEU A 372 23.73 4.42 16.72
CA LEU A 372 24.11 5.37 15.65
C LEU A 372 23.24 6.64 15.71
N ILE A 373 21.92 6.50 15.79
CA ILE A 373 20.99 7.63 15.92
C ILE A 373 21.33 8.45 17.18
N LYS A 374 21.58 7.80 18.32
CA LYS A 374 21.94 8.48 19.57
C LYS A 374 23.26 9.21 19.48
N LEU A 375 24.25 8.67 18.77
CA LEU A 375 25.53 9.34 18.53
C LEU A 375 25.37 10.60 17.67
N ILE A 376 24.55 10.54 16.62
CA ILE A 376 24.24 11.71 15.77
C ILE A 376 23.58 12.82 16.61
N PHE A 377 22.66 12.47 17.52
CA PHE A 377 21.92 13.42 18.34
C PHE A 377 22.63 13.75 19.67
N TRP A 378 23.79 13.19 19.96
CA TRP A 378 24.56 13.44 21.18
C TRP A 378 24.80 14.93 21.45
N PRO A 379 25.28 15.75 20.47
CA PRO A 379 25.53 17.17 20.71
C PRO A 379 24.26 17.97 21.05
N LEU A 380 23.10 17.55 20.48
CA LEU A 380 21.82 18.15 20.80
C LEU A 380 21.35 17.78 22.22
N GLY A 381 21.52 16.51 22.59
CA GLY A 381 21.21 16.01 23.93
C GLY A 381 22.03 16.69 25.01
N THR A 382 23.33 16.88 24.81
CA THR A 382 24.21 17.54 25.79
C THR A 382 23.85 19.01 25.98
N LYS A 383 23.52 19.74 24.89
CA LYS A 383 23.03 21.13 24.99
C LYS A 383 21.73 21.23 25.78
N SER A 384 20.79 20.34 25.51
CA SER A 384 19.50 20.29 26.24
C SER A 384 19.68 19.98 27.71
N TYR A 385 20.50 18.97 28.04
CA TYR A 385 20.79 18.60 29.42
C TYR A 385 21.42 19.77 30.20
N LYS A 386 22.37 20.50 29.58
CA LYS A 386 22.97 21.71 30.15
C LYS A 386 21.90 22.76 30.44
N SER A 387 21.03 23.06 29.47
CA SER A 387 19.96 24.06 29.65
C SER A 387 18.95 23.62 30.72
N MET A 388 18.62 22.32 30.84
CA MET A 388 17.76 21.79 31.87
C MET A 388 18.39 21.95 33.29
N ASN A 389 19.70 21.75 33.42
CA ASN A 389 20.43 21.98 34.65
C ASN A 389 20.46 23.47 35.06
N GLU A 390 20.61 24.35 34.09
CA GLU A 390 20.51 25.80 34.32
C GLU A 390 19.10 26.20 34.76
N MET A 391 18.07 25.61 34.16
CA MET A 391 16.66 25.80 34.55
C MET A 391 16.41 25.38 35.99
N LYS A 392 16.96 24.24 36.46
CA LYS A 392 16.84 23.79 37.85
C LYS A 392 17.38 24.82 38.85
N LYS A 393 18.46 25.54 38.50
CA LYS A 393 19.03 26.60 39.36
C LYS A 393 18.10 27.83 39.49
N VAL A 394 17.35 28.12 38.44
CA VAL A 394 16.41 29.25 38.37
C VAL A 394 15.05 28.93 39.02
N GLN A 395 14.70 27.65 39.16
CA GLN A 395 13.43 27.17 39.68
C GLN A 395 13.06 27.77 41.05
N PRO A 396 13.96 27.86 42.06
CA PRO A 396 13.61 28.45 43.37
C PRO A 396 13.29 29.94 43.26
N LEU A 397 13.96 30.67 42.36
CA LEU A 397 13.66 32.08 42.11
C LEU A 397 12.31 32.26 41.42
N MET A 398 11.99 31.38 40.49
CA MET A 398 10.67 31.35 39.85
C MET A 398 9.53 31.10 40.85
N MET A 399 9.73 30.21 41.85
CA MET A 399 8.72 29.95 42.88
C MET A 399 8.48 31.20 43.71
N LYS A 400 9.53 31.93 44.08
CA LYS A 400 9.40 33.20 44.81
C LYS A 400 8.62 34.27 44.02
N ILE A 401 8.84 34.36 42.71
CA ILE A 401 8.10 35.26 41.81
C ILE A 401 6.62 34.85 41.76
N ARG A 402 6.33 33.55 41.60
CA ARG A 402 4.95 33.02 41.57
C ARG A 402 4.19 33.32 42.89
N GLU A 403 4.85 33.16 44.01
CA GLU A 403 4.27 33.46 45.32
C GLU A 403 4.01 34.96 45.50
N LYS A 404 4.98 35.79 45.12
CA LYS A 404 4.88 37.26 45.24
C LYS A 404 3.76 37.85 44.37
N TYR A 405 3.57 37.30 43.12
CA TYR A 405 2.60 37.82 42.17
C TYR A 405 1.40 36.87 41.98
N LYS A 406 1.02 36.10 43.03
CA LYS A 406 -0.05 35.08 42.96
C LYS A 406 -1.38 35.64 42.45
N ASN A 407 -1.71 36.91 42.71
CA ASN A 407 -2.95 37.57 42.33
C ASN A 407 -2.85 38.37 41.02
N ASP A 408 -1.65 38.50 40.42
CA ASP A 408 -1.42 39.24 39.19
C ASP A 408 -0.66 38.35 38.19
N LYS A 409 -1.42 37.55 37.39
CA LYS A 409 -0.89 36.64 36.43
C LYS A 409 -0.07 37.30 35.30
N GLN A 410 -0.47 38.54 34.94
CA GLN A 410 0.20 39.26 33.87
C GLN A 410 1.61 39.68 34.29
N ARG A 411 1.70 40.28 35.50
CA ARG A 411 2.98 40.71 36.06
C ARG A 411 3.87 39.52 36.45
N MET A 412 3.27 38.42 36.95
CA MET A 412 3.98 37.18 37.23
C MET A 412 4.67 36.65 35.96
N ASN A 413 3.96 36.56 34.80
CA ASN A 413 4.53 36.10 33.55
C ASN A 413 5.62 37.02 33.05
N GLN A 414 5.48 38.35 33.16
CA GLN A 414 6.51 39.30 32.79
C GLN A 414 7.80 39.12 33.59
N GLU A 415 7.68 39.00 34.93
CA GLU A 415 8.82 38.79 35.81
C GLU A 415 9.51 37.44 35.61
N VAL A 416 8.75 36.36 35.34
CA VAL A 416 9.30 35.05 35.01
C VAL A 416 10.05 35.13 33.70
N MET A 417 9.54 35.82 32.65
CA MET A 417 10.23 36.01 31.39
C MET A 417 11.46 36.88 31.52
N ALA A 418 11.42 37.92 32.38
CA ALA A 418 12.58 38.75 32.73
C ALA A 418 13.68 37.92 33.41
N LEU A 419 13.26 37.04 34.37
CA LEU A 419 14.17 36.11 35.03
C LEU A 419 14.89 35.19 34.04
N TYR A 420 14.16 34.58 33.09
CA TYR A 420 14.76 33.73 32.05
C TYR A 420 15.75 34.50 31.15
N LYS A 421 15.43 35.74 30.80
CA LYS A 421 16.34 36.61 30.04
C LYS A 421 17.61 36.94 30.83
N THR A 422 17.46 37.28 32.10
CA THR A 422 18.58 37.65 32.98
C THR A 422 19.57 36.50 33.16
N TYR A 423 19.05 35.29 33.38
CA TYR A 423 19.86 34.08 33.55
C TYR A 423 20.22 33.40 32.25
N LYS A 424 19.83 33.96 31.09
CA LYS A 424 20.06 33.42 29.74
C LYS A 424 19.61 31.95 29.55
N VAL A 425 18.50 31.59 30.23
CA VAL A 425 17.94 30.24 30.21
C VAL A 425 16.73 30.23 29.28
N ASN A 426 16.76 29.30 28.29
CA ASN A 426 15.62 29.12 27.41
C ASN A 426 14.81 27.87 27.83
N PRO A 427 13.57 28.03 28.30
CA PRO A 427 12.74 26.91 28.75
C PRO A 427 12.43 25.92 27.64
N ALA A 428 12.38 26.36 26.38
CA ALA A 428 12.12 25.48 25.24
C ALA A 428 13.30 24.58 24.87
N SER A 429 14.53 24.89 25.31
CA SER A 429 15.72 24.11 24.94
C SER A 429 15.75 22.72 25.60
N GLY A 430 15.05 22.54 26.74
CA GLY A 430 14.92 21.26 27.44
C GLY A 430 14.12 20.22 26.66
N CYS A 431 13.09 20.62 25.94
CA CYS A 431 12.23 19.72 25.16
C CYS A 431 12.65 19.58 23.69
N LEU A 432 13.62 20.39 23.23
CA LEU A 432 14.06 20.40 21.83
C LEU A 432 14.52 19.03 21.30
N PRO A 433 15.30 18.21 22.04
CA PRO A 433 15.65 16.86 21.55
C PRO A 433 14.43 15.97 21.34
N LEU A 434 13.43 16.05 22.22
CA LEU A 434 12.21 15.26 22.09
C LEU A 434 11.44 15.64 20.81
N LEU A 435 11.30 16.94 20.53
CA LEU A 435 10.62 17.43 19.34
C LEU A 435 11.33 16.99 18.04
N VAL A 436 12.66 17.05 18.02
CA VAL A 436 13.45 16.60 16.85
C VAL A 436 13.46 15.08 16.73
N GLN A 437 13.38 14.36 17.82
CA GLN A 437 13.40 12.90 17.83
C GLN A 437 12.03 12.28 17.48
N MET A 438 10.91 12.99 17.68
CA MET A 438 9.56 12.49 17.37
C MET A 438 9.40 12.04 15.91
N PRO A 439 9.80 12.82 14.87
CA PRO A 439 9.72 12.36 13.49
C PRO A 439 10.51 11.08 13.22
N ILE A 440 11.63 10.88 13.89
CA ILE A 440 12.47 9.68 13.75
C ILE A 440 11.77 8.46 14.37
N PHE A 441 11.14 8.63 15.52
CA PHE A 441 10.34 7.56 16.12
C PHE A 441 9.17 7.17 15.21
N PHE A 442 8.45 8.15 14.65
CA PHE A 442 7.37 7.86 13.71
C PHE A 442 7.88 7.20 12.42
N ALA A 443 9.10 7.50 12.00
CA ALA A 443 9.71 6.86 10.83
C ALA A 443 10.17 5.41 11.11
N LEU A 444 10.48 5.07 12.36
CA LEU A 444 10.90 3.73 12.78
C LEU A 444 9.72 2.79 13.08
N TYR A 445 8.56 3.36 13.44
CA TYR A 445 7.34 2.61 13.75
C TYR A 445 6.45 2.45 12.53
#